data_8a7b88ae28b76b08f1963ec34c7a9fa4
#
_entry.id   8a7b88ae28b76b08f1963ec34c7a9fa4
#
_cell.length_a   1.000
_cell.length_b   1.000
_cell.length_c   1.000
_cell.angle_alpha   90.00
_cell.angle_beta   90.00
_cell.angle_gamma   90.00
#
_symmetry.space_group_name_H-M   'P 1'
#
loop_
_entity.id
_entity.type
_entity.pdbx_description
1 polymer ?
#
loop_
_entity_poly.entity_id
_entity_poly.type
_entity_poly.pdbx_seq_one_letter_code
_entity_poly.pdbx_strand_id
1 'polypeptide(L)'
;MPNTYLSKVGREKYSTDLSGIGGKLRNIPEDFEVREISLIPSYSLTGKYTIARVKSRNWETNALIRILAKYLGIYSERIGFAGTKDKRAVTSQLLSFPIDEKKVSTLQIKDVGIEILGKSNRKIKLGELIGNDFTIKVTNAKNAKKIYHL
;
A
#
# COMPACT_ATOMS: atom_id res chain seq x y z
N MET A 1 -8.99 -34.14 -10.31
CA MET A 1 -9.65 -33.47 -11.45
C MET A 1 -9.00 -32.11 -11.63
N PRO A 2 -8.60 -31.72 -12.85
CA PRO A 2 -8.08 -30.36 -13.07
C PRO A 2 -9.20 -29.35 -12.74
N ASN A 3 -8.86 -28.33 -11.97
CA ASN A 3 -9.81 -27.30 -11.59
C ASN A 3 -10.18 -26.50 -12.85
N THR A 4 -11.37 -26.76 -13.37
CA THR A 4 -11.90 -26.20 -14.64
C THR A 4 -11.90 -24.66 -14.67
N TYR A 5 -11.81 -24.02 -13.51
CA TYR A 5 -11.74 -22.57 -13.39
C TYR A 5 -10.33 -22.02 -13.71
N LEU A 6 -9.28 -22.74 -13.31
CA LEU A 6 -7.90 -22.31 -13.54
C LEU A 6 -7.49 -22.38 -15.01
N SER A 7 -8.01 -23.36 -15.76
CA SER A 7 -7.78 -23.44 -17.21
C SER A 7 -8.40 -22.28 -17.97
N LYS A 8 -9.57 -21.79 -17.53
CA LYS A 8 -10.24 -20.61 -18.13
C LYS A 8 -9.47 -19.30 -17.98
N VAL A 9 -8.57 -19.20 -17.00
CA VAL A 9 -7.72 -18.01 -16.76
C VAL A 9 -6.26 -18.24 -17.18
N GLY A 10 -5.99 -19.30 -17.98
CA GLY A 10 -4.66 -19.60 -18.52
C GLY A 10 -3.65 -20.11 -17.50
N ARG A 11 -4.09 -20.60 -16.35
CA ARG A 11 -3.23 -21.20 -15.31
C ARG A 11 -3.35 -22.72 -15.33
N GLU A 12 -2.61 -23.37 -16.20
CA GLU A 12 -2.67 -24.82 -16.38
C GLU A 12 -1.75 -25.62 -15.47
N LYS A 13 -0.74 -24.96 -14.89
CA LYS A 13 0.27 -25.60 -14.03
C LYS A 13 0.55 -24.79 -12.77
N TYR A 14 0.76 -25.49 -11.67
CA TYR A 14 1.32 -24.92 -10.45
C TYR A 14 2.85 -24.97 -10.53
N SER A 15 3.52 -24.05 -9.82
CA SER A 15 4.98 -24.05 -9.71
C SER A 15 5.52 -25.25 -8.92
N THR A 16 4.68 -25.91 -8.13
CA THR A 16 5.02 -27.09 -7.33
C THR A 16 3.88 -28.10 -7.39
N ASP A 17 4.20 -29.40 -7.22
CA ASP A 17 3.24 -30.49 -7.12
C ASP A 17 2.67 -30.66 -5.70
N LEU A 18 2.95 -29.73 -4.80
CA LEU A 18 2.50 -29.77 -3.43
C LEU A 18 1.01 -29.42 -3.32
N SER A 19 0.31 -30.15 -2.48
CA SER A 19 -1.06 -29.79 -2.11
C SER A 19 -1.07 -28.45 -1.35
N GLY A 20 -1.96 -27.54 -1.72
CA GLY A 20 -2.13 -26.28 -1.01
C GLY A 20 -2.46 -26.48 0.47
N ILE A 21 -2.06 -25.51 1.30
CA ILE A 21 -2.34 -25.53 2.74
C ILE A 21 -3.78 -25.17 3.09
N GLY A 22 -4.56 -24.74 2.11
CA GLY A 22 -5.88 -24.14 2.36
C GLY A 22 -5.75 -22.83 3.14
N GLY A 23 -6.83 -22.42 3.78
CA GLY A 23 -6.85 -21.22 4.60
C GLY A 23 -7.55 -20.02 3.93
N LYS A 24 -7.65 -18.94 4.71
CA LYS A 24 -8.29 -17.69 4.28
C LYS A 24 -7.28 -16.55 4.32
N LEU A 25 -7.26 -15.75 3.26
CA LEU A 25 -6.50 -14.51 3.17
C LEU A 25 -7.43 -13.32 3.40
N ARG A 26 -6.88 -12.25 4.01
CA ARG A 26 -7.59 -10.97 4.19
C ARG A 26 -8.95 -11.15 4.90
N ASN A 27 -8.97 -11.95 5.94
CA ASN A 27 -10.19 -12.11 6.75
C ASN A 27 -10.58 -10.76 7.38
N ILE A 28 -9.58 -10.05 7.89
CA ILE A 28 -9.65 -8.64 8.27
C ILE A 28 -8.52 -7.88 7.55
N PRO A 29 -8.58 -6.53 7.44
CA PRO A 29 -7.51 -5.75 6.78
C PRO A 29 -6.12 -5.99 7.37
N GLU A 30 -6.00 -6.22 8.66
CA GLU A 30 -4.76 -6.47 9.40
C GLU A 30 -4.10 -7.81 9.03
N ASP A 31 -4.81 -8.72 8.40
CA ASP A 31 -4.24 -9.98 7.88
C ASP A 31 -3.43 -9.78 6.61
N PHE A 32 -3.44 -8.56 6.04
CA PHE A 32 -2.73 -8.22 4.82
C PHE A 32 -2.11 -6.82 4.93
N GLU A 33 -0.86 -6.78 5.36
CA GLU A 33 -0.11 -5.53 5.46
C GLU A 33 0.80 -5.35 4.26
N VAL A 34 0.82 -4.14 3.71
CA VAL A 34 1.67 -3.75 2.59
C VAL A 34 2.45 -2.50 2.93
N ARG A 35 3.76 -2.59 2.93
CA ARG A 35 4.66 -1.45 3.10
C ARG A 35 5.40 -1.17 1.80
N GLU A 36 5.19 0.01 1.25
CA GLU A 36 5.93 0.46 0.07
C GLU A 36 7.40 0.69 0.41
N ILE A 37 8.28 0.11 -0.40
CA ILE A 37 9.71 0.39 -0.42
C ILE A 37 9.91 1.44 -1.50
N SER A 38 9.89 2.70 -1.08
CA SER A 38 9.90 3.85 -1.98
C SER A 38 11.32 4.23 -2.37
N LEU A 39 11.48 4.72 -3.61
CA LEU A 39 12.64 5.53 -3.98
C LEU A 39 12.45 6.91 -3.31
N ILE A 40 13.17 7.12 -2.22
CA ILE A 40 13.05 8.33 -1.42
C ILE A 40 13.62 9.50 -2.22
N PRO A 41 12.82 10.54 -2.56
CA PRO A 41 13.40 11.79 -3.01
C PRO A 41 14.29 12.33 -1.89
N SER A 42 15.43 12.94 -2.25
CA SER A 42 16.31 13.58 -1.24
C SER A 42 15.48 14.52 -0.38
N TYR A 43 15.43 14.25 0.92
CA TYR A 43 14.76 15.15 1.84
C TYR A 43 15.61 16.41 2.01
N SER A 44 14.95 17.55 2.01
CA SER A 44 15.56 18.81 2.39
C SER A 44 14.71 19.48 3.47
N LEU A 45 15.29 20.46 4.17
CA LEU A 45 14.53 21.30 5.09
C LEU A 45 13.64 22.31 4.34
N THR A 46 13.94 22.52 3.08
CA THR A 46 13.23 23.42 2.17
C THR A 46 12.77 22.68 0.93
N GLY A 47 11.62 23.03 0.40
CA GLY A 47 11.08 22.40 -0.81
C GLY A 47 9.61 22.73 -1.00
N LYS A 48 9.15 22.56 -2.24
CA LYS A 48 7.76 22.86 -2.64
C LYS A 48 6.76 21.79 -2.20
N TYR A 49 7.24 20.57 -1.90
CA TYR A 49 6.41 19.43 -1.54
C TYR A 49 6.75 18.95 -0.14
N THR A 50 5.75 18.75 0.67
CA THR A 50 5.85 17.99 1.92
C THR A 50 5.78 16.51 1.58
N ILE A 51 6.75 15.73 2.04
CA ILE A 51 6.79 14.28 1.89
C ILE A 51 6.30 13.65 3.20
N ALA A 52 5.29 12.81 3.10
CA ALA A 52 4.78 12.10 4.25
C ALA A 52 4.58 10.60 3.96
N ARG A 53 4.83 9.80 4.98
CA ARG A 53 4.40 8.40 5.01
C ARG A 53 2.95 8.36 5.48
N VAL A 54 2.09 7.79 4.66
CA VAL A 54 0.68 7.65 4.97
C VAL A 54 0.37 6.18 5.20
N LYS A 55 -0.03 5.85 6.43
CA LYS A 55 -0.55 4.53 6.80
C LYS A 55 -2.06 4.59 6.76
N SER A 56 -2.70 3.67 6.07
CA SER A 56 -4.15 3.62 5.97
C SER A 56 -4.69 2.20 6.12
N ARG A 57 -5.91 2.09 6.65
CA ARG A 57 -6.60 0.83 6.86
C ARG A 57 -7.88 0.83 6.04
N ASN A 58 -8.02 -0.17 5.19
CA ASN A 58 -9.23 -0.36 4.36
C ASN A 58 -9.52 0.80 3.40
N TRP A 59 -8.48 1.47 2.90
CA TRP A 59 -8.54 2.52 1.91
C TRP A 59 -7.95 2.08 0.56
N GLU A 60 -8.65 2.36 -0.53
CA GLU A 60 -8.07 2.32 -1.89
C GLU A 60 -7.32 3.65 -2.13
N THR A 61 -6.16 3.59 -2.79
CA THR A 61 -5.25 4.74 -2.91
C THR A 61 -5.90 5.96 -3.54
N ASN A 62 -6.64 5.82 -4.64
CA ASN A 62 -7.24 6.98 -5.31
C ASN A 62 -8.38 7.60 -4.48
N ALA A 63 -9.15 6.77 -3.75
CA ALA A 63 -10.17 7.25 -2.82
C ALA A 63 -9.53 8.02 -1.65
N LEU A 64 -8.43 7.50 -1.11
CA LEU A 64 -7.66 8.17 -0.06
C LEU A 64 -7.11 9.52 -0.55
N ILE A 65 -6.49 9.57 -1.74
CA ILE A 65 -5.96 10.79 -2.32
C ILE A 65 -7.06 11.84 -2.54
N ARG A 66 -8.24 11.45 -3.03
CA ARG A 66 -9.37 12.37 -3.19
C ARG A 66 -9.82 12.98 -1.87
N ILE A 67 -9.91 12.20 -0.80
CA ILE A 67 -10.33 12.72 0.50
C ILE A 67 -9.26 13.63 1.12
N LEU A 68 -7.97 13.26 1.03
CA LEU A 68 -6.85 14.09 1.47
C LEU A 68 -6.84 15.43 0.73
N ALA A 69 -6.99 15.42 -0.59
CA ALA A 69 -7.05 16.61 -1.42
C ALA A 69 -8.20 17.54 -1.03
N LYS A 70 -9.39 16.96 -0.78
CA LYS A 70 -10.56 17.70 -0.33
C LYS A 70 -10.30 18.43 0.99
N TYR A 71 -9.75 17.75 2.00
CA TYR A 71 -9.43 18.37 3.29
C TYR A 71 -8.35 19.45 3.19
N LEU A 72 -7.38 19.27 2.30
CA LEU A 72 -6.31 20.25 2.07
C LEU A 72 -6.73 21.42 1.18
N GLY A 73 -7.89 21.34 0.49
CA GLY A 73 -8.34 22.36 -0.45
C GLY A 73 -7.48 22.42 -1.73
N ILE A 74 -6.99 21.28 -2.19
CA ILE A 74 -6.16 21.18 -3.41
C ILE A 74 -6.76 20.15 -4.39
N TYR A 75 -6.31 20.17 -5.63
CA TYR A 75 -6.67 19.13 -6.61
C TYR A 75 -5.95 17.82 -6.33
N SER A 76 -6.63 16.69 -6.48
CA SER A 76 -6.08 15.36 -6.24
C SER A 76 -4.86 15.03 -7.10
N GLU A 77 -4.83 15.53 -8.35
CA GLU A 77 -3.73 15.35 -9.30
C GLU A 77 -2.43 16.02 -8.84
N ARG A 78 -2.51 16.94 -7.89
CA ARG A 78 -1.34 17.61 -7.31
C ARG A 78 -0.64 16.77 -6.24
N ILE A 79 -1.34 15.79 -5.63
CA ILE A 79 -0.74 14.84 -4.70
C ILE A 79 0.02 13.79 -5.52
N GLY A 80 1.28 13.57 -5.19
CA GLY A 80 2.11 12.56 -5.83
C GLY A 80 2.17 11.27 -5.04
N PHE A 81 2.21 10.14 -5.75
CA PHE A 81 2.36 8.80 -5.20
C PHE A 81 3.05 7.89 -6.23
N ALA A 82 3.68 6.81 -5.76
CA ALA A 82 4.47 5.94 -6.62
C ALA A 82 3.68 4.73 -7.15
N GLY A 83 2.66 4.28 -6.43
CA GLY A 83 1.83 3.14 -6.85
C GLY A 83 0.54 3.02 -6.04
N THR A 84 -0.44 2.33 -6.63
CA THR A 84 -1.71 2.06 -5.96
C THR A 84 -1.60 0.88 -4.99
N LYS A 85 -2.42 0.89 -3.96
CA LYS A 85 -2.52 -0.18 -2.95
C LYS A 85 -3.97 -0.66 -2.87
N ASP A 86 -4.12 -1.94 -2.56
CA ASP A 86 -5.42 -2.59 -2.42
C ASP A 86 -6.21 -2.04 -1.23
N LYS A 87 -7.54 -2.04 -1.38
CA LYS A 87 -8.43 -1.52 -0.34
C LYS A 87 -8.41 -2.38 0.92
N ARG A 88 -8.60 -3.69 0.82
CA ARG A 88 -8.75 -4.59 1.97
C ARG A 88 -7.39 -5.00 2.55
N ALA A 89 -6.71 -4.01 3.12
CA ALA A 89 -5.36 -4.14 3.67
C ALA A 89 -5.08 -3.01 4.65
N VAL A 90 -4.01 -3.17 5.42
CA VAL A 90 -3.30 -2.06 6.07
C VAL A 90 -2.12 -1.71 5.18
N THR A 91 -2.07 -0.49 4.68
CA THR A 91 -1.04 -0.08 3.72
C THR A 91 -0.22 1.09 4.25
N SER A 92 1.04 1.16 3.85
CA SER A 92 1.95 2.27 4.15
C SER A 92 2.69 2.67 2.89
N GLN A 93 2.54 3.92 2.46
CA GLN A 93 3.12 4.45 1.23
C GLN A 93 3.56 5.90 1.40
N LEU A 94 4.44 6.38 0.51
CA LEU A 94 4.83 7.77 0.48
C LEU A 94 3.90 8.58 -0.41
N LEU A 95 3.50 9.74 0.10
CA LEU A 95 2.79 10.76 -0.67
C LEU A 95 3.56 12.07 -0.63
N SER A 96 3.48 12.86 -1.71
CA SER A 96 4.00 14.22 -1.79
C SER A 96 2.87 15.23 -1.94
N PHE A 97 2.86 16.24 -1.09
CA PHE A 97 1.82 17.27 -1.02
C PHE A 97 2.42 18.63 -1.40
N PRO A 98 1.87 19.37 -2.39
CA PRO A 98 2.34 20.70 -2.77
C PRO A 98 1.85 21.77 -1.79
N ILE A 99 2.04 21.54 -0.51
CA ILE A 99 1.50 22.37 0.57
C ILE A 99 2.41 22.25 1.81
N ASP A 100 2.34 23.25 2.69
CA ASP A 100 3.17 23.29 3.90
C ASP A 100 2.85 22.13 4.86
N GLU A 101 3.87 21.64 5.55
CA GLU A 101 3.77 20.52 6.48
C GLU A 101 2.81 20.77 7.64
N LYS A 102 2.68 22.03 8.10
CA LYS A 102 1.73 22.38 9.16
C LYS A 102 0.29 22.08 8.75
N LYS A 103 -0.06 22.32 7.48
CA LYS A 103 -1.37 21.98 6.94
C LYS A 103 -1.56 20.46 6.79
N VAL A 104 -0.53 19.75 6.33
CA VAL A 104 -0.59 18.28 6.21
C VAL A 104 -0.75 17.63 7.58
N SER A 105 -0.08 18.14 8.61
CA SER A 105 -0.16 17.61 9.96
C SER A 105 -1.50 17.84 10.66
N THR A 106 -2.34 18.77 10.16
CA THR A 106 -3.70 18.97 10.71
C THR A 106 -4.71 17.93 10.23
N LEU A 107 -4.36 17.11 9.26
CA LEU A 107 -5.27 16.10 8.71
C LEU A 107 -5.64 15.06 9.76
N GLN A 108 -6.94 14.92 9.99
CA GLN A 108 -7.51 13.87 10.84
C GLN A 108 -8.57 13.12 10.05
N ILE A 109 -8.20 11.96 9.54
CA ILE A 109 -9.08 11.10 8.75
C ILE A 109 -9.14 9.74 9.43
N LYS A 110 -10.33 9.20 9.54
CA LYS A 110 -10.54 7.88 10.15
C LYS A 110 -9.69 6.81 9.46
N ASP A 111 -9.01 6.02 10.27
CA ASP A 111 -8.17 4.90 9.80
C ASP A 111 -6.98 5.35 8.92
N VAL A 112 -6.52 6.59 9.08
CA VAL A 112 -5.37 7.16 8.36
C VAL A 112 -4.40 7.81 9.35
N GLY A 113 -3.15 7.37 9.33
CA GLY A 113 -2.03 7.98 10.06
C GLY A 113 -1.07 8.66 9.10
N ILE A 114 -0.57 9.83 9.46
CA ILE A 114 0.33 10.63 8.62
C ILE A 114 1.59 10.96 9.44
N GLU A 115 2.74 10.62 8.88
CA GLU A 115 4.06 10.92 9.42
C GLU A 115 4.82 11.81 8.42
N ILE A 116 5.13 13.04 8.82
CA ILE A 116 5.92 13.96 7.99
C ILE A 116 7.39 13.51 8.03
N LEU A 117 7.98 13.31 6.86
CA LEU A 117 9.37 12.89 6.73
C LEU A 117 10.32 14.03 6.33
N GLY A 118 9.81 15.05 5.65
CA GLY A 118 10.60 16.20 5.21
C GLY A 118 10.00 16.86 3.98
N LYS A 119 10.81 17.61 3.26
CA LYS A 119 10.41 18.36 2.06
C LYS A 119 11.21 17.91 0.84
N SER A 120 10.66 18.14 -0.35
CA SER A 120 11.31 17.88 -1.63
C SER A 120 10.96 18.96 -2.63
N ASN A 121 11.88 19.22 -3.58
CA ASN A 121 11.61 20.14 -4.69
C ASN A 121 10.79 19.52 -5.81
N ARG A 122 10.59 18.21 -5.79
CA ARG A 122 9.82 17.50 -6.82
C ARG A 122 8.73 16.61 -6.21
N LYS A 123 7.70 16.43 -7.02
CA LYS A 123 6.58 15.52 -6.77
C LYS A 123 7.03 14.05 -6.93
N ILE A 124 6.51 13.16 -6.10
CA ILE A 124 6.62 11.70 -6.32
C ILE A 124 5.79 11.33 -7.55
N LYS A 125 6.37 10.53 -8.45
CA LYS A 125 5.75 10.08 -9.69
C LYS A 125 5.42 8.59 -9.64
N LEU A 126 4.46 8.16 -10.45
CA LEU A 126 4.15 6.74 -10.63
C LEU A 126 5.39 5.97 -11.08
N GLY A 127 5.60 4.80 -10.48
CA GLY A 127 6.76 3.95 -10.73
C GLY A 127 7.98 4.24 -9.86
N GLU A 128 7.99 5.30 -9.06
CA GLU A 128 9.12 5.64 -8.16
C GLU A 128 9.11 4.84 -6.86
N LEU A 129 9.01 3.52 -6.99
CA LEU A 129 9.15 2.58 -5.89
C LEU A 129 10.05 1.43 -6.31
N ILE A 130 10.75 0.83 -5.36
CA ILE A 130 11.56 -0.37 -5.53
C ILE A 130 10.66 -1.60 -5.54
N GLY A 131 9.65 -1.62 -4.67
CA GLY A 131 8.72 -2.72 -4.51
C GLY A 131 7.80 -2.52 -3.32
N ASN A 132 7.21 -3.62 -2.89
CA ASN A 132 6.37 -3.67 -1.70
C ASN A 132 6.82 -4.82 -0.81
N ASP A 133 6.86 -4.56 0.48
CA ASP A 133 7.04 -5.57 1.52
C ASP A 133 5.67 -5.99 2.03
N PHE A 134 5.43 -7.31 2.08
CA PHE A 134 4.14 -7.88 2.46
C PHE A 134 4.25 -8.68 3.74
N THR A 135 3.35 -8.42 4.67
CA THR A 135 3.09 -9.30 5.82
C THR A 135 1.69 -9.86 5.68
N ILE A 136 1.61 -11.17 5.42
CA ILE A 136 0.34 -11.83 5.11
C ILE A 136 0.05 -12.90 6.15
N LYS A 137 -1.08 -12.76 6.87
CA LYS A 137 -1.58 -13.77 7.79
C LYS A 137 -2.60 -14.65 7.08
N VAL A 138 -2.30 -15.93 7.03
CA VAL A 138 -3.22 -16.96 6.54
C VAL A 138 -3.95 -17.57 7.73
N THR A 139 -5.27 -17.46 7.77
CA THR A 139 -6.10 -18.03 8.82
C THR A 139 -6.70 -19.37 8.39
N ASN A 140 -7.00 -20.26 9.35
CA ASN A 140 -7.57 -21.60 9.09
C ASN A 140 -6.73 -22.45 8.11
N ALA A 141 -5.41 -22.28 8.11
CA ALA A 141 -4.53 -23.10 7.29
C ALA A 141 -4.48 -24.54 7.83
N LYS A 142 -4.62 -25.51 6.94
CA LYS A 142 -4.40 -26.92 7.22
C LYS A 142 -2.93 -27.26 6.94
N ASN A 143 -2.31 -28.08 7.77
CA ASN A 143 -0.92 -28.53 7.57
C ASN A 143 0.17 -27.41 7.54
N ALA A 144 -0.04 -26.30 8.23
CA ALA A 144 0.92 -25.19 8.28
C ALA A 144 2.34 -25.65 8.70
N LYS A 145 2.46 -26.65 9.57
CA LYS A 145 3.75 -27.22 10.02
C LYS A 145 4.59 -27.86 8.90
N LYS A 146 3.97 -28.29 7.80
CA LYS A 146 4.70 -28.92 6.68
C LYS A 146 5.45 -27.92 5.80
N ILE A 147 5.18 -26.63 5.92
CA ILE A 147 5.75 -25.59 5.05
C ILE A 147 7.15 -25.18 5.51
N TYR A 148 7.46 -25.32 6.80
CA TYR A 148 8.76 -24.95 7.37
C TYR A 148 9.91 -25.93 7.02
N HIS A 149 9.63 -27.00 6.29
CA HIS A 149 10.61 -28.03 5.94
C HIS A 149 10.85 -28.13 4.44
N LEU A 150 10.47 -27.12 3.67
CA LEU A 150 10.74 -26.95 2.23
C LEU A 150 11.70 -25.79 1.99
#